data_2f2f6623f3c3cbfeb06ca29c9c999090
#
_entry.id   2f2f6623f3c3cbfeb06ca29c9c999090
#
_cell.length_a   1.000
_cell.length_b   1.000
_cell.length_c   1.000
_cell.angle_alpha   90.00
_cell.angle_beta   90.00
_cell.angle_gamma   90.00
#
_symmetry.space_group_name_H-M   'P 1'
#
loop_
_entity.id
_entity.type
_entity.pdbx_description
1 polymer ?
#
loop_
_entity_poly.entity_id
_entity_poly.type
_entity_poly.pdbx_seq_one_letter_code
_entity_poly.pdbx_strand_id
1 'polypeptide(L)'
;FFIIFTVVSVGFSGEMKAQSTRIIGGQRSDDGILVAYPNPTKDVLILKSKDDSAKIKTVTFFSILGAQVAEYTINSNNAELRLDKLRPGKYLMRYLLDDNTQKITQIIKQ
;
A
#
# COMPACT_ATOMS: atom_id res chain seq x y z
N PHE A 1 -3.61 3.47 -42.74
CA PHE A 1 -3.53 3.67 -41.92
C PHE A 1 -3.83 3.82 -41.18
N PHE A 2 -3.94 3.53 -41.34
CA PHE A 2 -3.99 3.71 -40.26
C PHE A 2 -4.41 3.69 -39.35
N ILE A 3 -4.52 3.48 -39.67
CA ILE A 3 -4.71 3.49 -38.67
C ILE A 3 -4.84 3.28 -37.70
N ILE A 4 -4.79 2.98 -37.95
CA ILE A 4 -4.71 2.88 -36.88
C ILE A 4 -4.82 2.88 -35.90
N PHE A 5 -4.83 2.66 -36.01
CA PHE A 5 -4.76 2.77 -34.79
C PHE A 5 -5.32 2.78 -33.84
N THR A 6 -5.37 2.74 -34.43
CA THR A 6 -5.73 2.91 -33.45
C THR A 6 -6.10 2.56 -32.50
N VAL A 7 -6.12 2.17 -32.81
CA VAL A 7 -6.38 2.02 -31.75
C VAL A 7 -6.39 1.80 -30.76
N VAL A 8 -6.39 1.59 -31.01
CA VAL A 8 -6.29 1.60 -29.93
C VAL A 8 -6.50 1.61 -28.92
N SER A 9 -6.62 1.49 -29.23
CA SER A 9 -6.73 1.75 -28.18
C SER A 9 -7.13 1.57 -27.26
N VAL A 10 -7.26 1.36 -27.72
CA VAL A 10 -7.63 1.43 -26.73
C VAL A 10 -7.66 1.08 -25.85
N GLY A 11 -7.69 0.74 -26.31
CA GLY A 11 -7.63 0.82 -25.33
C GLY A 11 -7.62 0.62 -24.49
N PHE A 12 -7.41 0.37 -24.40
CA PHE A 12 -7.32 0.57 -23.34
C PHE A 12 -7.75 0.74 -22.59
N SER A 13 -7.67 0.57 -23.28
CA SER A 13 -7.99 1.00 -22.37
C SER A 13 -8.20 0.81 -21.53
N GLY A 14 -8.30 0.40 -21.92
CA GLY A 14 -8.49 0.62 -20.97
C GLY A 14 -8.53 0.26 -20.13
N GLU A 15 -8.41 -0.13 -20.11
CA GLU A 15 -8.44 -0.07 -19.12
C GLU A 15 -8.44 -0.07 -18.22
N MET A 16 -8.47 -0.36 -18.48
CA MET A 16 -8.49 -0.07 -17.44
C MET A 16 -8.82 -0.19 -16.66
N LYS A 17 -8.96 -0.47 -16.74
CA LYS A 17 -9.30 -0.32 -15.82
C LYS A 17 -9.49 -0.50 -14.99
N ALA A 18 -9.69 -0.84 -15.21
CA ALA A 18 -10.02 -0.72 -14.19
C ALA A 18 -10.01 -0.88 -13.48
N GLN A 19 -10.01 -1.10 -13.40
CA GLN A 19 -10.18 -0.97 -12.52
C GLN A 19 -10.46 -0.87 -11.79
N SER A 20 -10.66 -1.16 -11.89
CA SER A 20 -11.13 -0.89 -11.05
C SER A 20 -11.52 -0.86 -10.34
N THR A 21 -11.79 -1.14 -10.26
CA THR A 21 -12.28 -0.92 -9.56
C THR A 21 -12.73 -1.01 -8.85
N ARG A 22 -13.02 -1.05 -8.68
CA ARG A 22 -13.60 -1.03 -7.82
C ARG A 22 -13.69 -1.20 -6.73
N ILE A 23 -13.70 -1.02 -6.39
CA ILE A 23 -13.64 -1.32 -5.28
C ILE A 23 -14.34 -0.92 -4.28
N ILE A 24 -14.80 -1.16 -4.02
CA ILE A 24 -15.67 -1.02 -3.23
C ILE A 24 -15.43 -1.11 -1.80
N GLY A 25 -15.75 -0.28 -1.03
CA GLY A 25 -15.66 -0.28 0.36
C GLY A 25 -14.46 -0.90 0.94
N GLY A 26 -13.83 -1.60 0.18
CA GLY A 26 -12.71 -2.30 0.68
C GLY A 26 -11.45 -1.59 0.40
N GLN A 27 -11.38 -0.40 0.73
CA GLN A 27 -10.19 0.37 0.46
C GLN A 27 -9.03 -0.18 1.23
N ARG A 28 -8.18 -0.87 0.53
CA ARG A 28 -7.01 -1.49 1.11
C ARG A 28 -5.92 -1.61 0.07
N SER A 29 -4.69 -1.74 0.54
CA SER A 29 -3.55 -2.04 -0.31
C SER A 29 -3.20 -3.51 -0.13
N ASP A 30 -3.01 -4.21 -1.23
CA ASP A 30 -2.72 -5.64 -1.23
C ASP A 30 -1.70 -5.89 -2.33
N ASP A 31 -0.47 -6.17 -1.94
CA ASP A 31 0.60 -6.42 -2.91
C ASP A 31 0.91 -7.91 -3.08
N GLY A 32 0.03 -8.78 -2.60
CA GLY A 32 0.23 -10.23 -2.68
C GLY A 32 1.02 -10.80 -1.52
N ILE A 33 1.66 -9.96 -0.73
CA ILE A 33 2.46 -10.38 0.41
C ILE A 33 1.85 -9.86 1.70
N LEU A 34 1.40 -8.61 1.68
CA LEU A 34 0.87 -7.94 2.86
C LEU A 34 -0.35 -7.13 2.47
N VAL A 35 -1.34 -7.12 3.35
CA VAL A 35 -2.53 -6.31 3.20
C VAL A 35 -2.48 -5.19 4.23
N ALA A 36 -2.76 -3.96 3.79
CA ALA A 36 -2.82 -2.79 4.66
C ALA A 36 -4.17 -2.12 4.48
N TYR A 37 -4.88 -1.89 5.58
CA TYR A 37 -6.20 -1.26 5.50
C TYR A 37 -6.55 -0.54 6.78
N PRO A 38 -7.44 0.45 6.72
CA PRO A 38 -8.00 1.04 5.52
C PRO A 38 -6.96 1.92 4.82
N ASN A 39 -7.13 2.13 3.55
CA ASN A 39 -6.26 3.02 2.77
C ASN A 39 -7.13 3.73 1.74
N PRO A 40 -7.50 5.00 1.94
CA PRO A 40 -6.94 5.95 2.94
C PRO A 40 -7.29 5.60 4.38
N THR A 41 -6.40 6.01 5.26
CA THR A 41 -6.56 5.77 6.69
C THR A 41 -6.64 7.09 7.44
N LYS A 42 -7.29 7.07 8.60
CA LYS A 42 -7.30 8.23 9.47
C LYS A 42 -6.25 8.09 10.57
N ASP A 43 -6.57 7.33 11.61
CA ASP A 43 -5.70 7.24 12.76
C ASP A 43 -5.02 5.89 12.91
N VAL A 44 -5.62 4.86 12.37
CA VAL A 44 -5.15 3.49 12.59
C VAL A 44 -5.02 2.79 11.25
N LEU A 45 -3.91 2.10 11.06
CA LEU A 45 -3.66 1.26 9.89
C LEU A 45 -3.40 -0.15 10.37
N ILE A 46 -4.12 -1.11 9.80
CA ILE A 46 -3.95 -2.51 10.13
C ILE A 46 -3.14 -3.17 9.04
N LEU A 47 -2.12 -3.91 9.44
CA LEU A 47 -1.25 -4.66 8.55
C LEU A 47 -1.43 -6.14 8.81
N LYS A 48 -1.47 -6.92 7.75
CA LYS A 48 -1.63 -8.35 7.86
C LYS A 48 -0.84 -9.04 6.77
N SER A 49 0.05 -9.94 7.18
CA SER A 49 0.78 -10.76 6.23
C SER A 49 -0.18 -11.79 5.66
N LYS A 50 -0.11 -12.03 4.35
CA LYS A 50 -0.96 -13.03 3.71
C LYS A 50 -0.46 -14.44 3.97
N ASP A 51 0.80 -14.58 4.35
CA ASP A 51 1.38 -15.85 4.77
C ASP A 51 1.57 -15.81 6.28
N ASP A 52 0.84 -16.64 7.01
CA ASP A 52 0.86 -16.64 8.46
C ASP A 52 2.25 -16.95 9.02
N SER A 53 3.10 -17.61 8.25
CA SER A 53 4.46 -17.91 8.69
C SER A 53 5.42 -16.75 8.48
N ALA A 54 5.02 -15.75 7.71
CA ALA A 54 5.89 -14.60 7.43
C ALA A 54 5.60 -13.50 8.45
N LYS A 55 6.62 -13.12 9.20
CA LYS A 55 6.48 -12.07 10.21
C LYS A 55 6.99 -10.75 9.67
N ILE A 56 6.28 -9.69 10.00
CA ILE A 56 6.72 -8.33 9.70
C ILE A 56 7.72 -7.93 10.76
N LYS A 57 8.93 -7.59 10.36
CA LYS A 57 9.96 -7.15 11.29
C LYS A 57 9.78 -5.70 11.66
N THR A 58 9.83 -4.84 10.65
CA THR A 58 9.77 -3.39 10.85
C THR A 58 8.94 -2.76 9.76
N VAL A 59 8.38 -1.60 10.06
CA VAL A 59 7.64 -0.78 9.12
C VAL A 59 8.13 0.64 9.26
N THR A 60 8.50 1.28 8.15
CA THR A 60 9.03 2.64 8.15
C THR A 60 8.21 3.47 7.19
N PHE A 61 7.81 4.65 7.63
CA PHE A 61 7.05 5.58 6.80
C PHE A 61 7.94 6.71 6.34
N PHE A 62 7.86 7.03 5.07
CA PHE A 62 8.58 8.14 4.46
C PHE A 62 7.59 9.12 3.88
N SER A 63 7.89 10.40 3.99
CA SER A 63 7.14 11.41 3.24
C SER A 63 7.42 11.24 1.75
N ILE A 64 6.62 11.89 0.92
CA ILE A 64 6.80 11.85 -0.53
C ILE A 64 8.18 12.40 -0.91
N LEU A 65 8.72 13.29 -0.11
CA LEU A 65 10.04 13.87 -0.37
C LEU A 65 11.19 12.98 0.10
N GLY A 66 10.87 11.83 0.71
CA GLY A 66 11.89 10.87 1.10
C GLY A 66 12.36 10.97 2.54
N ALA A 67 11.78 11.86 3.33
CA ALA A 67 12.16 11.97 4.74
C ALA A 67 11.47 10.89 5.57
N GLN A 68 12.24 10.21 6.42
CA GLN A 68 11.66 9.23 7.33
C GLN A 68 10.86 9.97 8.41
N VAL A 69 9.60 9.59 8.58
CA VAL A 69 8.72 10.29 9.52
C VAL A 69 8.26 9.40 10.65
N ALA A 70 8.33 8.07 10.51
CA ALA A 70 7.93 7.16 11.58
C ALA A 70 8.54 5.79 11.32
N GLU A 71 8.77 5.04 12.42
CA GLU A 71 9.28 3.68 12.32
C GLU A 71 8.64 2.86 13.42
N TYR A 72 8.24 1.63 13.09
CA TYR A 72 7.58 0.71 14.01
C TYR A 72 8.28 -0.64 13.97
N THR A 73 8.51 -1.21 15.15
CA THR A 73 9.03 -2.57 15.26
C THR A 73 7.85 -3.49 15.56
N ILE A 74 7.61 -4.47 14.71
CA ILE A 74 6.40 -5.28 14.75
C ILE A 74 6.64 -6.67 15.30
N ASN A 75 7.51 -7.47 14.63
CA ASN A 75 7.82 -8.85 15.02
C ASN A 75 6.59 -9.74 15.11
N SER A 76 5.65 -9.58 14.18
CA SER A 76 4.41 -10.33 14.16
C SER A 76 3.88 -10.39 12.75
N ASN A 77 2.98 -11.33 12.46
CA ASN A 77 2.39 -11.42 11.13
C ASN A 77 1.21 -10.46 10.96
N ASN A 78 0.85 -9.73 11.99
CA ASN A 78 -0.15 -8.67 11.88
C ASN A 78 0.17 -7.57 12.88
N ALA A 79 -0.38 -6.38 12.63
CA ALA A 79 -0.11 -5.24 13.48
C ALA A 79 -1.17 -4.18 13.29
N GLU A 80 -1.33 -3.37 14.32
CA GLU A 80 -2.19 -2.21 14.29
C GLU A 80 -1.30 -1.00 14.57
N LEU A 81 -1.17 -0.11 13.58
CA LEU A 81 -0.28 1.03 13.69
C LEU A 81 -1.09 2.29 13.94
N ARG A 82 -0.64 3.07 14.89
CA ARG A 82 -1.26 4.36 15.18
C ARG A 82 -0.54 5.45 14.39
N LEU A 83 -1.29 6.09 13.51
CA LEU A 83 -0.75 7.12 12.63
C LEU A 83 -1.27 8.51 12.99
N ASP A 84 -1.85 8.65 14.18
CA ASP A 84 -2.49 9.90 14.58
C ASP A 84 -1.50 11.06 14.68
N LYS A 85 -0.22 10.78 14.76
CA LYS A 85 0.79 11.85 14.80
C LYS A 85 1.27 12.26 13.42
N LEU A 86 0.87 11.56 12.37
CA LEU A 86 1.26 11.92 11.01
C LEU A 86 0.25 12.91 10.45
N ARG A 87 0.75 13.88 9.72
CA ARG A 87 -0.11 14.84 9.03
C ARG A 87 -0.83 14.16 7.88
N PRO A 88 -2.01 14.66 7.49
CA PRO A 88 -2.66 14.14 6.29
C PRO A 88 -1.76 14.29 5.08
N GLY A 89 -1.77 13.29 4.22
CA GLY A 89 -0.96 13.31 3.03
C GLY A 89 -0.63 11.92 2.55
N LYS A 90 0.23 11.87 1.55
CA LYS A 90 0.68 10.61 0.97
C LYS A 90 2.01 10.23 1.59
N TYR A 91 2.15 8.94 1.90
CA TYR A 91 3.36 8.41 2.50
C TYR A 91 3.76 7.13 1.78
N LEU A 92 5.04 6.82 1.80
CA LEU A 92 5.56 5.55 1.35
C LEU A 92 5.86 4.71 2.57
N MET A 93 5.21 3.55 2.65
CA MET A 93 5.42 2.62 3.75
C MET A 93 6.32 1.51 3.26
N ARG A 94 7.51 1.41 3.85
CA ARG A 94 8.45 0.33 3.56
C ARG A 94 8.36 -0.67 4.70
N TYR A 95 8.16 -1.93 4.36
CA TYR A 95 8.16 -2.97 5.38
C TYR A 95 9.20 -4.01 5.08
N LEU A 96 9.70 -4.61 6.13
CA LEU A 96 10.71 -5.66 6.08
C LEU A 96 10.16 -6.89 6.77
N LEU A 97 10.21 -8.03 6.09
CA LEU A 97 9.80 -9.30 6.67
C LEU A 97 11.01 -10.02 7.28
N ASP A 98 10.74 -11.07 8.04
CA ASP A 98 11.79 -11.79 8.73
C ASP A 98 12.69 -12.60 7.77
N ASP A 99 12.24 -12.82 6.54
CA ASP A 99 13.08 -13.44 5.50
C ASP A 99 13.85 -12.40 4.70
N ASN A 100 13.85 -11.14 5.16
CA ASN A 100 14.51 -10.00 4.51
C ASN A 100 13.84 -9.54 3.24
N THR A 101 12.62 -9.99 2.95
CA THR A 101 11.81 -9.42 1.88
C THR A 101 11.46 -7.99 2.25
N GLN A 102 11.65 -7.07 1.32
CA GLN A 102 11.41 -5.65 1.55
C GLN A 102 10.56 -5.10 0.42
N LYS A 103 9.50 -4.38 0.78
CA LYS A 103 8.59 -3.81 -0.20
C LYS A 103 8.11 -2.44 0.25
N ILE A 104 7.61 -1.67 -0.72
CA ILE A 104 7.10 -0.32 -0.47
C ILE A 104 5.68 -0.24 -0.99
N THR A 105 4.81 0.32 -0.19
CA THR A 105 3.39 0.53 -0.51
C THR A 105 3.03 1.97 -0.21
N GLN A 106 2.22 2.57 -1.05
CA GLN A 106 1.75 3.94 -0.82
C GLN A 106 0.56 3.91 0.13
N ILE A 107 0.61 4.75 1.16
CA ILE A 107 -0.45 4.89 2.15
C ILE A 107 -0.93 6.35 2.14
N ILE A 108 -2.23 6.54 2.14
CA ILE A 108 -2.82 7.87 2.18
C ILE A 108 -3.42 8.09 3.57
N LYS A 109 -2.95 9.14 4.24
CA LYS A 109 -3.42 9.54 5.56
C LYS A 109 -4.40 10.69 5.40
N GLN A 110 -5.56 10.52 5.98
CA GLN A 110 -6.59 11.58 5.97
C GLN A 110 -6.57 12.42 7.23
#